data_73a4de06f5ad72d5e9011d2a7978cfce
#
_entry.id   73a4de06f5ad72d5e9011d2a7978cfce
#
_cell.length_a   1.000
_cell.length_b   1.000
_cell.length_c   1.000
_cell.angle_alpha   90.00
_cell.angle_beta   90.00
_cell.angle_gamma   90.00
#
_symmetry.space_group_name_H-M   'P 1'
#
loop_
_entity.id
_entity.type
_entity.pdbx_description
1 polymer ?
#
loop_
_entity_poly.entity_id
_entity_poly.type
_entity_poly.pdbx_seq_one_letter_code
_entity_poly.pdbx_strand_id
1 'polypeptide(L)'
;MSMIPDNQHKEIPGNPSTAKSSEQKLRTHAAADSLRVLTMDQWNFWIENGYVVIKNAISKEQAKKTAEFIWEFDDKIPNDTSTCYSKARAEMQMKELQGTGMVEVYNHQYLWENRQTERVYKAFTDIWGTAKLWTTIDRANLNFPIQPGFEYKGFIHWDYDPETKPQNVQGVLALADQTDTEMGGF
;
A
#
# COMPACT_ATOMS: atom_id res chain seq x y z
N MET A 1 -19.95 35.32 -0.76
CA MET A 1 -20.11 33.88 -0.43
C MET A 1 -20.36 33.19 -1.77
N SER A 2 -19.28 32.75 -2.40
CA SER A 2 -19.30 32.14 -3.74
C SER A 2 -19.63 30.66 -3.58
N MET A 3 -20.79 30.24 -4.06
CA MET A 3 -21.15 28.83 -4.16
C MET A 3 -20.24 28.16 -5.20
N ILE A 4 -19.45 27.22 -4.76
CA ILE A 4 -18.71 26.32 -5.66
C ILE A 4 -19.78 25.47 -6.37
N PRO A 5 -19.80 25.41 -7.72
CA PRO A 5 -20.76 24.59 -8.42
C PRO A 5 -20.59 23.12 -8.01
N ASP A 6 -21.71 22.48 -7.75
CA ASP A 6 -21.82 21.04 -7.55
C ASP A 6 -21.25 20.33 -8.79
N ASN A 7 -20.01 19.93 -8.70
CA ASN A 7 -19.33 19.19 -9.74
C ASN A 7 -19.90 17.78 -9.72
N GLN A 8 -20.94 17.54 -10.51
CA GLN A 8 -21.41 16.19 -10.81
C GLN A 8 -20.20 15.42 -11.33
N HIS A 9 -19.61 14.61 -10.46
CA HIS A 9 -18.52 13.71 -10.81
C HIS A 9 -19.02 12.77 -11.91
N LYS A 10 -18.67 13.11 -13.16
CA LYS A 10 -18.94 12.21 -14.28
C LYS A 10 -18.27 10.88 -13.99
N GLU A 11 -19.02 9.80 -14.06
CA GLU A 11 -18.48 8.44 -13.97
C GLU A 11 -17.43 8.28 -15.06
N ILE A 12 -16.17 8.14 -14.66
CA ILE A 12 -15.06 7.88 -15.58
C ILE A 12 -14.81 6.38 -15.52
N PRO A 13 -14.98 5.64 -16.61
CA PRO A 13 -14.69 4.21 -16.65
C PRO A 13 -13.26 3.92 -16.18
N GLY A 14 -13.11 2.98 -15.26
CA GLY A 14 -11.82 2.60 -14.71
C GLY A 14 -11.29 3.48 -13.55
N ASN A 15 -12.00 4.54 -13.17
CA ASN A 15 -11.65 5.31 -11.98
C ASN A 15 -12.36 4.74 -10.75
N PRO A 16 -11.64 4.09 -9.81
CA PRO A 16 -12.25 3.48 -8.61
C PRO A 16 -12.94 4.51 -7.71
N SER A 17 -12.53 5.78 -7.75
CA SER A 17 -13.17 6.84 -6.95
C SER A 17 -14.54 7.26 -7.48
N THR A 18 -14.89 6.91 -8.71
CA THR A 18 -16.21 7.16 -9.31
C THR A 18 -17.05 5.88 -9.44
N ALA A 19 -16.50 4.73 -9.09
CA ALA A 19 -17.25 3.48 -9.09
C ALA A 19 -18.43 3.59 -8.12
N LYS A 20 -19.60 3.19 -8.56
CA LYS A 20 -20.75 3.05 -7.66
C LYS A 20 -20.39 2.05 -6.58
N SER A 21 -20.67 2.41 -5.35
CA SER A 21 -20.57 1.51 -4.22
C SER A 21 -21.30 0.22 -4.58
N SER A 22 -20.57 -0.88 -4.75
CA SER A 22 -21.23 -2.17 -4.64
C SER A 22 -21.69 -2.28 -3.19
N GLU A 23 -22.87 -2.78 -2.96
CA GLU A 23 -23.37 -3.10 -1.60
C GLU A 23 -22.56 -4.23 -0.95
N GLN A 24 -21.40 -4.54 -1.53
CA GLN A 24 -20.53 -5.62 -1.10
C GLN A 24 -19.83 -5.21 0.19
N LYS A 25 -20.38 -5.59 1.30
CA LYS A 25 -19.78 -5.44 2.63
C LYS A 25 -18.72 -6.52 2.81
N LEU A 26 -17.70 -6.23 3.62
CA LEU A 26 -16.77 -7.24 4.09
C LEU A 26 -17.55 -8.40 4.72
N ARG A 27 -17.23 -9.61 4.30
CA ARG A 27 -17.91 -10.79 4.83
C ARG A 27 -17.43 -11.09 6.24
N THR A 28 -18.35 -11.52 7.06
CA THR A 28 -18.02 -12.19 8.31
C THR A 28 -17.92 -13.68 8.02
N HIS A 29 -16.75 -14.27 8.13
CA HIS A 29 -16.59 -15.70 7.99
C HIS A 29 -17.12 -16.42 9.23
N ALA A 30 -18.00 -17.39 9.01
CA ALA A 30 -18.55 -18.19 10.09
C ALA A 30 -17.65 -19.35 10.51
N ALA A 31 -16.76 -19.78 9.64
CA ALA A 31 -15.93 -20.96 9.85
C ALA A 31 -14.50 -20.77 9.36
N ALA A 32 -13.54 -21.32 10.09
CA ALA A 32 -12.12 -21.24 9.77
C ALA A 32 -11.73 -21.98 8.47
N ASP A 33 -12.45 -23.02 8.11
CA ASP A 33 -12.25 -23.80 6.89
C ASP A 33 -12.51 -23.01 5.60
N SER A 34 -13.18 -21.88 5.72
CA SER A 34 -13.35 -20.94 4.60
C SER A 34 -12.14 -20.04 4.36
N LEU A 35 -11.22 -19.94 5.32
CA LEU A 35 -10.00 -19.14 5.23
C LEU A 35 -8.90 -19.90 4.49
N ARG A 36 -8.13 -19.21 3.66
CA ARG A 36 -7.06 -19.78 2.83
C ARG A 36 -5.66 -19.49 3.36
N VAL A 37 -5.47 -18.32 3.95
CA VAL A 37 -4.19 -17.80 4.45
C VAL A 37 -4.28 -17.33 5.88
N LEU A 38 -5.35 -16.63 6.22
CA LEU A 38 -5.56 -16.16 7.58
C LEU A 38 -5.93 -17.31 8.50
N THR A 39 -5.33 -17.34 9.68
CA THR A 39 -5.83 -18.17 10.78
C THR A 39 -7.12 -17.55 11.35
N MET A 40 -7.86 -18.31 12.12
CA MET A 40 -9.06 -17.80 12.80
C MET A 40 -8.73 -16.67 13.77
N ASP A 41 -7.60 -16.77 14.47
CA ASP A 41 -7.12 -15.72 15.37
C ASP A 41 -6.77 -14.43 14.60
N GLN A 42 -6.10 -14.55 13.46
CA GLN A 42 -5.81 -13.42 12.59
C GLN A 42 -7.09 -12.79 12.02
N TRP A 43 -8.06 -13.61 11.67
CA TRP A 43 -9.35 -13.13 11.21
C TRP A 43 -10.11 -12.36 12.31
N ASN A 44 -10.17 -12.91 13.51
CA ASN A 44 -10.80 -12.25 14.66
C ASN A 44 -10.08 -10.94 14.99
N PHE A 45 -8.75 -10.96 14.96
CA PHE A 45 -7.93 -9.75 15.16
C PHE A 45 -8.23 -8.68 14.09
N TRP A 46 -8.34 -9.09 12.81
CA TRP A 46 -8.74 -8.19 11.73
C TRP A 46 -10.10 -7.54 11.98
N ILE A 47 -11.09 -8.32 12.37
CA ILE A 47 -12.45 -7.81 12.63
C ILE A 47 -12.45 -6.82 13.79
N GLU A 48 -11.68 -7.10 14.83
CA GLU A 48 -11.62 -6.26 16.03
C GLU A 48 -10.83 -4.98 15.84
N ASN A 49 -9.69 -5.07 15.11
CA ASN A 49 -8.70 -4.00 15.07
C ASN A 49 -8.62 -3.26 13.71
N GLY A 50 -9.22 -3.79 12.66
CA GLY A 50 -9.21 -3.18 11.33
C GLY A 50 -7.90 -3.36 10.55
N TYR A 51 -6.94 -4.11 11.07
CA TYR A 51 -5.70 -4.46 10.38
C TYR A 51 -5.24 -5.86 10.75
N VAL A 52 -4.36 -6.44 9.92
CA VAL A 52 -3.73 -7.73 10.21
C VAL A 52 -2.33 -7.79 9.55
N VAL A 53 -1.38 -8.37 10.26
CA VAL A 53 -0.02 -8.58 9.73
C VAL A 53 0.14 -10.02 9.25
N ILE A 54 0.48 -10.18 7.97
CA ILE A 54 0.70 -11.48 7.34
C ILE A 54 2.18 -11.69 7.13
N LYS A 55 2.79 -12.52 7.94
CA LYS A 55 4.21 -12.83 7.84
C LYS A 55 4.51 -13.68 6.59
N ASN A 56 5.68 -13.45 6.01
CA ASN A 56 6.16 -14.20 4.83
C ASN A 56 5.18 -14.14 3.66
N ALA A 57 4.63 -12.94 3.38
CA ALA A 57 3.72 -12.73 2.26
C ALA A 57 4.37 -13.04 0.91
N ILE A 58 5.67 -12.75 0.79
CA ILE A 58 6.54 -13.12 -0.34
C ILE A 58 7.81 -13.78 0.17
N SER A 59 8.61 -14.36 -0.71
CA SER A 59 9.91 -14.89 -0.36
C SER A 59 10.93 -13.79 -0.07
N LYS A 60 11.94 -14.07 0.74
CA LYS A 60 13.04 -13.15 1.02
C LYS A 60 13.79 -12.76 -0.26
N GLU A 61 13.91 -13.67 -1.20
CA GLU A 61 14.54 -13.41 -2.49
C GLU A 61 13.73 -12.43 -3.33
N GLN A 62 12.42 -12.59 -3.38
CA GLN A 62 11.50 -11.65 -4.05
C GLN A 62 11.58 -10.26 -3.42
N ALA A 63 11.55 -10.17 -2.08
CA ALA A 63 11.69 -8.92 -1.35
C ALA A 63 13.01 -8.23 -1.69
N LYS A 64 14.12 -8.97 -1.62
CA LYS A 64 15.46 -8.47 -1.92
C LYS A 64 15.56 -7.91 -3.35
N LYS A 65 15.15 -8.70 -4.37
CA LYS A 65 15.17 -8.26 -5.77
C LYS A 65 14.36 -6.99 -5.99
N THR A 66 13.20 -6.92 -5.37
CA THR A 66 12.35 -5.74 -5.49
C THR A 66 12.95 -4.52 -4.81
N ALA A 67 13.53 -4.69 -3.62
CA ALA A 67 14.21 -3.62 -2.91
C ALA A 67 15.41 -3.09 -3.72
N GLU A 68 16.29 -3.97 -4.20
CA GLU A 68 17.44 -3.60 -5.04
C GLU A 68 17.00 -2.82 -6.28
N PHE A 69 15.96 -3.28 -6.96
CA PHE A 69 15.39 -2.58 -8.10
C PHE A 69 14.87 -1.18 -7.73
N ILE A 70 14.20 -1.02 -6.60
CA ILE A 70 13.65 0.29 -6.19
C ILE A 70 14.79 1.28 -5.89
N TRP A 71 15.86 0.83 -5.23
CA TRP A 71 17.05 1.62 -4.99
C TRP A 71 17.70 2.10 -6.29
N GLU A 72 17.90 1.17 -7.24
CA GLU A 72 18.45 1.48 -8.56
C GLU A 72 17.54 2.43 -9.35
N PHE A 73 16.23 2.17 -9.34
CA PHE A 73 15.25 2.99 -10.05
C PHE A 73 15.23 4.43 -9.54
N ASP A 74 15.43 4.65 -8.25
CA ASP A 74 15.43 5.99 -7.63
C ASP A 74 16.85 6.64 -7.64
N ASP A 75 17.81 6.05 -8.33
CA ASP A 75 19.21 6.50 -8.39
C ASP A 75 19.84 6.67 -6.98
N LYS A 76 19.55 5.75 -6.08
CA LYS A 76 20.03 5.73 -4.70
C LYS A 76 20.94 4.52 -4.49
N ILE A 77 21.91 4.67 -3.61
CA ILE A 77 22.86 3.61 -3.28
C ILE A 77 22.62 3.14 -1.84
N PRO A 78 22.25 1.87 -1.64
CA PRO A 78 22.15 1.31 -0.29
C PRO A 78 23.44 1.52 0.49
N ASN A 79 23.34 1.93 1.74
CA ASN A 79 24.48 2.23 2.64
C ASN A 79 25.30 3.49 2.30
N ASP A 80 24.92 4.27 1.30
CA ASP A 80 25.46 5.60 1.06
C ASP A 80 24.41 6.67 1.37
N THR A 81 24.42 7.13 2.61
CA THR A 81 23.46 8.13 3.10
C THR A 81 23.52 9.46 2.35
N SER A 82 24.62 9.77 1.68
CA SER A 82 24.73 10.98 0.86
C SER A 82 23.79 10.98 -0.34
N THR A 83 23.44 9.80 -0.83
CA THR A 83 22.48 9.63 -1.95
C THR A 83 21.04 9.72 -1.51
N CYS A 84 20.73 9.43 -0.25
CA CYS A 84 19.35 9.36 0.27
C CYS A 84 18.55 10.64 0.01
N TYR A 85 19.17 11.79 0.19
CA TYR A 85 18.50 13.10 0.09
C TYR A 85 18.84 13.83 -1.22
N SER A 86 19.52 13.16 -2.14
CA SER A 86 19.81 13.73 -3.45
C SER A 86 18.52 13.85 -4.28
N LYS A 87 18.43 14.90 -5.09
CA LYS A 87 17.30 15.13 -6.01
C LYS A 87 17.50 14.44 -7.36
N ALA A 88 18.15 13.28 -7.40
CA ALA A 88 18.60 12.66 -8.64
C ALA A 88 17.49 12.49 -9.69
N ARG A 89 16.25 12.26 -9.28
CA ARG A 89 15.09 12.15 -10.17
C ARG A 89 14.06 13.25 -9.98
N ALA A 90 14.34 14.28 -9.23
CA ALA A 90 13.38 15.34 -8.89
C ALA A 90 12.76 16.02 -10.11
N GLU A 91 13.47 16.11 -11.23
CA GLU A 91 12.97 16.71 -12.47
C GLU A 91 11.96 15.82 -13.19
N MET A 92 11.96 14.51 -12.91
CA MET A 92 11.07 13.53 -13.52
C MET A 92 9.88 13.17 -12.63
N GLN A 93 9.90 13.55 -11.36
CA GLN A 93 8.84 13.26 -10.41
C GLN A 93 7.78 14.36 -10.42
N MET A 94 6.54 13.96 -10.18
CA MET A 94 5.47 14.89 -9.88
C MET A 94 5.85 15.73 -8.65
N LYS A 95 5.65 17.04 -8.71
CA LYS A 95 6.06 17.96 -7.64
C LYS A 95 5.45 17.62 -6.29
N GLU A 96 4.22 17.18 -6.28
CA GLU A 96 3.46 16.78 -5.09
C GLU A 96 3.99 15.52 -4.42
N LEU A 97 4.81 14.74 -5.10
CA LEU A 97 5.39 13.50 -4.57
C LEU A 97 6.82 13.69 -4.08
N GLN A 98 7.44 14.82 -4.39
CA GLN A 98 8.82 15.09 -3.98
C GLN A 98 8.94 15.18 -2.45
N GLY A 99 9.86 14.41 -1.89
CA GLY A 99 10.11 14.38 -0.45
C GLY A 99 9.10 13.56 0.37
N THR A 100 8.19 12.83 -0.28
CA THR A 100 7.21 11.97 0.39
C THR A 100 7.70 10.54 0.62
N GLY A 101 8.85 10.18 0.07
CA GLY A 101 9.33 8.79 0.02
C GLY A 101 8.67 7.94 -1.06
N MET A 102 7.75 8.51 -1.84
CA MET A 102 7.08 7.79 -2.93
C MET A 102 7.99 7.69 -4.14
N VAL A 103 8.21 6.47 -4.61
CA VAL A 103 8.98 6.17 -5.83
C VAL A 103 8.00 5.89 -6.95
N GLU A 104 8.07 6.68 -8.03
CA GLU A 104 7.10 6.63 -9.13
C GLU A 104 7.36 5.48 -10.11
N VAL A 105 7.54 4.29 -9.58
CA VAL A 105 7.57 3.06 -10.34
C VAL A 105 6.24 2.32 -10.18
N TYR A 106 5.50 2.20 -11.27
CA TYR A 106 4.16 1.63 -11.27
C TYR A 106 4.11 0.26 -11.94
N ASN A 107 4.84 0.09 -13.00
CA ASN A 107 4.73 -1.05 -13.91
C ASN A 107 6.07 -1.71 -14.13
N HIS A 108 6.44 -2.61 -13.23
CA HIS A 108 7.62 -3.43 -13.34
C HIS A 108 7.31 -4.88 -12.94
N GLN A 109 8.02 -5.84 -13.55
CA GLN A 109 7.77 -7.26 -13.35
C GLN A 109 7.83 -7.66 -11.87
N TYR A 110 8.82 -7.19 -11.12
CA TYR A 110 8.96 -7.51 -9.69
C TYR A 110 7.78 -7.01 -8.86
N LEU A 111 7.23 -5.83 -9.19
CA LEU A 111 6.05 -5.31 -8.50
C LEU A 111 4.80 -6.14 -8.83
N TRP A 112 4.66 -6.58 -10.07
CA TRP A 112 3.57 -7.47 -10.48
C TRP A 112 3.67 -8.82 -9.81
N GLU A 113 4.85 -9.43 -9.77
CA GLU A 113 5.08 -10.71 -9.10
C GLU A 113 4.70 -10.64 -7.61
N ASN A 114 5.05 -9.56 -6.93
CA ASN A 114 4.69 -9.36 -5.54
C ASN A 114 3.17 -9.23 -5.34
N ARG A 115 2.51 -8.40 -6.14
CA ARG A 115 1.05 -8.17 -6.07
C ARG A 115 0.25 -9.43 -6.37
N GLN A 116 0.77 -10.29 -7.26
CA GLN A 116 0.10 -11.50 -7.70
C GLN A 116 0.59 -12.76 -6.99
N THR A 117 1.45 -12.64 -5.99
CA THR A 117 1.85 -13.78 -5.17
C THR A 117 0.62 -14.45 -4.60
N GLU A 118 0.56 -15.77 -4.71
CA GLU A 118 -0.60 -16.57 -4.30
C GLU A 118 -1.02 -16.29 -2.85
N ARG A 119 -0.05 -16.13 -1.96
CA ARG A 119 -0.31 -15.83 -0.55
C ARG A 119 -0.94 -14.45 -0.35
N VAL A 120 -0.46 -13.43 -1.07
CA VAL A 120 -1.04 -12.07 -1.07
C VAL A 120 -2.46 -12.12 -1.62
N TYR A 121 -2.65 -12.73 -2.78
CA TYR A 121 -3.97 -12.88 -3.39
C TYR A 121 -4.97 -13.60 -2.48
N LYS A 122 -4.56 -14.71 -1.88
CA LYS A 122 -5.41 -15.48 -0.96
C LYS A 122 -5.76 -14.72 0.30
N ALA A 123 -4.87 -13.89 0.82
CA ALA A 123 -5.15 -13.03 1.97
C ALA A 123 -6.26 -12.03 1.67
N PHE A 124 -6.17 -11.36 0.52
CA PHE A 124 -7.26 -10.47 0.07
C PHE A 124 -8.55 -11.26 -0.23
N THR A 125 -8.44 -12.48 -0.73
CA THR A 125 -9.60 -13.36 -0.95
C THR A 125 -10.30 -13.69 0.38
N ASP A 126 -9.54 -13.92 1.44
CA ASP A 126 -10.09 -14.15 2.77
C ASP A 126 -10.82 -12.91 3.28
N ILE A 127 -10.19 -11.75 3.20
CA ILE A 127 -10.74 -10.47 3.66
C ILE A 127 -12.02 -10.12 2.90
N TRP A 128 -12.00 -10.19 1.57
CA TRP A 128 -13.14 -9.84 0.74
C TRP A 128 -14.19 -10.94 0.58
N GLY A 129 -13.86 -12.17 0.95
CA GLY A 129 -14.74 -13.34 0.78
C GLY A 129 -15.06 -13.67 -0.67
N THR A 130 -14.23 -13.25 -1.61
CA THR A 130 -14.39 -13.50 -3.06
C THR A 130 -13.05 -13.65 -3.74
N ALA A 131 -13.00 -14.53 -4.75
CA ALA A 131 -11.85 -14.68 -5.63
C ALA A 131 -11.86 -13.70 -6.82
N LYS A 132 -12.94 -12.95 -7.01
CA LYS A 132 -13.06 -11.98 -8.10
C LYS A 132 -12.45 -10.65 -7.68
N LEU A 133 -11.13 -10.59 -7.69
CA LEU A 133 -10.35 -9.43 -7.28
C LEU A 133 -9.58 -8.85 -8.47
N TRP A 134 -9.40 -7.54 -8.43
CA TRP A 134 -8.52 -6.83 -9.34
C TRP A 134 -7.20 -6.52 -8.64
N THR A 135 -6.09 -6.67 -9.35
CA THR A 135 -4.80 -6.19 -8.90
C THR A 135 -4.68 -4.71 -9.24
N THR A 136 -4.59 -3.87 -8.24
CA THR A 136 -4.37 -2.44 -8.43
C THR A 136 -2.92 -2.14 -8.73
N ILE A 137 -2.68 -1.00 -9.36
CA ILE A 137 -1.34 -0.46 -9.60
C ILE A 137 -1.12 0.65 -8.57
N ASP A 138 -0.02 0.55 -7.84
CA ASP A 138 0.41 1.58 -6.92
C ASP A 138 1.94 1.67 -6.89
N ARG A 139 2.45 2.65 -6.20
CA ARG A 139 3.86 3.02 -6.11
C ARG A 139 4.60 2.16 -5.11
N ALA A 140 5.94 2.24 -5.18
CA ALA A 140 6.80 1.85 -4.09
C ALA A 140 7.06 3.02 -3.14
N ASN A 141 7.50 2.71 -1.93
CA ASN A 141 7.97 3.70 -0.97
C ASN A 141 9.42 3.38 -0.57
N LEU A 142 10.24 4.42 -0.53
CA LEU A 142 11.61 4.38 -0.07
C LEU A 142 11.80 5.52 0.92
N ASN A 143 11.60 5.23 2.20
CA ASN A 143 11.73 6.19 3.27
C ASN A 143 13.11 6.12 3.89
N PHE A 144 13.79 7.25 3.95
CA PHE A 144 15.10 7.39 4.55
C PHE A 144 15.00 7.85 6.00
N PRO A 145 16.06 7.64 6.81
CA PRO A 145 16.11 8.18 8.15
C PRO A 145 15.83 9.69 8.15
N ILE A 146 15.16 10.19 9.17
CA ILE A 146 14.84 11.61 9.29
C ILE A 146 16.14 12.40 9.47
N GLN A 147 16.29 13.48 8.71
CA GLN A 147 17.46 14.35 8.84
C GLN A 147 17.52 15.00 10.22
N PRO A 148 18.72 15.21 10.79
CA PRO A 148 18.88 15.93 12.04
C PRO A 148 18.19 17.30 12.01
N GLY A 149 17.39 17.59 13.02
CA GLY A 149 16.64 18.84 13.13
C GLY A 149 15.27 18.84 12.46
N PHE A 150 14.89 17.75 11.81
CA PHE A 150 13.53 17.54 11.30
C PHE A 150 12.75 16.60 12.23
N GLU A 151 11.56 16.99 12.63
CA GLU A 151 10.67 16.17 13.44
C GLU A 151 9.48 15.72 12.59
N TYR A 152 9.28 14.42 12.48
CA TYR A 152 8.10 13.88 11.84
C TYR A 152 7.05 13.54 12.91
N LYS A 153 5.92 14.24 12.87
CA LYS A 153 4.84 14.09 13.87
C LYS A 153 3.83 13.00 13.53
N GLY A 154 4.06 12.28 12.44
CA GLY A 154 3.08 11.36 11.92
C GLY A 154 1.97 12.06 11.13
N PHE A 155 1.20 11.27 10.42
CA PHE A 155 0.09 11.74 9.58
C PHE A 155 -1.00 10.67 9.58
N ILE A 156 -2.07 10.92 10.32
CA ILE A 156 -3.23 10.03 10.35
C ILE A 156 -4.31 10.65 9.47
N HIS A 157 -4.76 9.91 8.48
CA HIS A 157 -5.76 10.39 7.52
C HIS A 157 -6.62 9.25 6.98
N TRP A 158 -7.67 9.62 6.32
CA TRP A 158 -8.46 8.74 5.47
C TRP A 158 -8.16 9.07 4.01
N ASP A 159 -7.88 8.07 3.20
CA ASP A 159 -7.77 8.26 1.74
C ASP A 159 -9.12 8.58 1.10
N TYR A 160 -10.20 8.22 1.79
CA TYR A 160 -11.57 8.43 1.35
C TYR A 160 -12.44 8.86 2.52
N ASP A 161 -13.56 9.49 2.22
CA ASP A 161 -14.61 9.71 3.19
C ASP A 161 -15.28 8.36 3.52
N PRO A 162 -15.13 7.84 4.74
CA PRO A 162 -15.64 6.52 5.11
C PRO A 162 -17.16 6.43 5.11
N GLU A 163 -17.88 7.57 5.15
CA GLU A 163 -19.34 7.60 5.12
C GLU A 163 -19.90 7.51 3.69
N THR A 164 -19.18 8.03 2.72
CA THR A 164 -19.66 8.16 1.33
C THR A 164 -19.02 7.18 0.36
N LYS A 165 -17.94 6.51 0.74
CA LYS A 165 -17.21 5.59 -0.13
C LYS A 165 -17.42 4.13 0.27
N PRO A 166 -17.32 3.20 -0.69
CA PRO A 166 -17.33 1.78 -0.37
C PRO A 166 -16.14 1.43 0.51
N GLN A 167 -16.28 0.36 1.26
CA GLN A 167 -15.18 -0.19 2.03
C GLN A 167 -13.96 -0.43 1.13
N ASN A 168 -12.80 -0.09 1.62
CA ASN A 168 -11.53 -0.30 0.95
C ASN A 168 -10.56 -1.02 1.88
N VAL A 169 -9.64 -1.77 1.30
CA VAL A 169 -8.58 -2.46 2.02
C VAL A 169 -7.29 -2.21 1.29
N GLN A 170 -6.32 -1.62 1.97
CA GLN A 170 -4.97 -1.45 1.48
C GLN A 170 -4.05 -2.50 2.08
N GLY A 171 -3.04 -2.91 1.31
CA GLY A 171 -1.95 -3.73 1.80
C GLY A 171 -0.62 -3.04 1.57
N VAL A 172 0.19 -2.97 2.61
CA VAL A 172 1.59 -2.54 2.51
C VAL A 172 2.47 -3.78 2.57
N LEU A 173 3.31 -3.96 1.56
CA LEU A 173 4.28 -5.04 1.50
C LEU A 173 5.65 -4.53 1.94
N ALA A 174 6.06 -4.87 3.14
CA ALA A 174 7.40 -4.56 3.64
C ALA A 174 8.45 -5.40 2.90
N LEU A 175 9.44 -4.72 2.29
CA LEU A 175 10.55 -5.35 1.56
C LEU A 175 11.81 -5.49 2.42
N ALA A 176 11.83 -4.86 3.60
CA ALA A 176 12.86 -4.97 4.62
C ALA A 176 12.22 -5.17 5.99
N ASP A 177 13.01 -5.58 6.95
CA ASP A 177 12.55 -5.73 8.32
C ASP A 177 12.20 -4.35 8.92
N GLN A 178 11.07 -4.29 9.61
CA GLN A 178 10.55 -3.13 10.32
C GLN A 178 10.24 -3.56 11.75
N THR A 179 11.30 -3.79 12.52
CA THR A 179 11.21 -4.43 13.85
C THR A 179 11.34 -3.47 15.01
N ASP A 180 11.69 -2.24 14.76
CA ASP A 180 11.68 -1.17 15.76
C ASP A 180 11.15 0.15 15.19
N THR A 181 10.89 1.09 16.08
CA THR A 181 10.27 2.37 15.73
C THR A 181 11.16 3.31 14.93
N GLU A 182 12.48 3.06 14.88
CA GLU A 182 13.43 3.89 14.15
C GLU A 182 13.59 3.44 12.69
N MET A 183 13.12 2.22 12.37
CA MET A 183 13.16 1.68 11.01
C MET A 183 12.01 2.18 10.12
N GLY A 184 11.18 3.04 10.64
CA GLY A 184 9.91 3.37 10.02
C GLY A 184 8.94 2.19 10.14
N GLY A 185 7.77 2.36 9.63
CA GLY A 185 6.73 1.35 9.70
C GLY A 185 5.36 1.96 9.48
N PHE A 186 4.39 1.12 9.61
CA PHE A 186 2.98 1.47 9.39
C PHE A 186 2.23 1.41 10.71
#